data_d940617e77aa316d6b42ca6fb6ade7e7
#
_entry.id   d940617e77aa316d6b42ca6fb6ade7e7
#
_cell.length_a   1.000
_cell.length_b   1.000
_cell.length_c   1.000
_cell.angle_alpha   90.00
_cell.angle_beta   90.00
_cell.angle_gamma   90.00
#
_symmetry.space_group_name_H-M   'P 1'
#
loop_
_entity.id
_entity.type
_entity.pdbx_description
1 polymer ?
#
loop_
_entity_poly.entity_id
_entity_poly.type
_entity_poly.pdbx_seq_one_letter_code
_entity_poly.pdbx_strand_id
1 'polypeptide(L)'
;MIIINIYIFTKRKLNFIEELKLKLKILNLRVISNDLNKKIKKVALINGSAMSYWRKAKKESDLFITGDVGYHDALDALESGFNVIDFGHYESEHFFYEILIEELKDKNLEFLIFNRGPVFKFY
;
A
#
# COMPACT_ATOMS: atom_id res chain seq x y z
N MET A 1 -0.68 -0.30 -15.84
CA MET A 1 -1.13 -1.70 -15.59
C MET A 1 -1.43 -1.84 -14.12
N ILE A 2 -2.61 -2.25 -13.79
CA ILE A 2 -3.06 -2.40 -12.40
C ILE A 2 -2.81 -3.85 -12.00
N ILE A 3 -1.85 -4.09 -11.11
CA ILE A 3 -1.62 -5.41 -10.52
C ILE A 3 -2.35 -5.41 -9.18
N ILE A 4 -3.49 -6.09 -9.12
CA ILE A 4 -4.15 -6.38 -7.86
C ILE A 4 -3.54 -7.67 -7.32
N ASN A 5 -2.67 -7.54 -6.33
CA ASN A 5 -2.18 -8.71 -5.60
C ASN A 5 -3.12 -8.96 -4.44
N ILE A 6 -3.74 -10.14 -4.44
CA ILE A 6 -4.60 -10.59 -3.33
C ILE A 6 -3.81 -11.61 -2.53
N TYR A 7 -3.55 -11.29 -1.27
CA TYR A 7 -2.90 -12.19 -0.32
C TYR A 7 -3.93 -12.79 0.63
N ILE A 8 -3.86 -14.09 0.86
CA ILE A 8 -4.72 -14.80 1.79
C ILE A 8 -3.89 -15.18 3.02
N PHE A 9 -4.25 -14.62 4.17
CA PHE A 9 -3.69 -14.96 5.47
C PHE A 9 -4.66 -14.56 6.59
N THR A 10 -4.45 -15.06 7.80
CA THR A 10 -5.27 -14.66 8.95
C THR A 10 -4.40 -13.96 9.97
N LYS A 11 -4.58 -12.65 10.14
CA LYS A 11 -3.81 -11.83 11.05
C LYS A 11 -4.66 -10.66 11.59
N ARG A 12 -4.40 -10.22 12.82
CA ARG A 12 -5.00 -8.98 13.32
C ARG A 12 -4.44 -7.79 12.52
N LYS A 13 -5.30 -6.83 12.18
CA LYS A 13 -4.90 -5.63 11.42
C LYS A 13 -3.72 -4.90 12.03
N LEU A 14 -3.74 -4.70 13.34
CA LEU A 14 -2.64 -4.00 14.03
C LEU A 14 -1.30 -4.70 13.80
N ASN A 15 -1.23 -6.01 13.96
CA ASN A 15 0.01 -6.77 13.74
C ASN A 15 0.47 -6.68 12.28
N PHE A 16 -0.46 -6.69 11.34
CA PHE A 16 -0.16 -6.52 9.92
C PHE A 16 0.41 -5.13 9.60
N ILE A 17 -0.18 -4.08 10.19
CA ILE A 17 0.30 -2.70 10.04
C ILE A 17 1.74 -2.58 10.52
N GLU A 18 2.07 -3.13 11.70
CA GLU A 18 3.44 -3.08 12.24
C GLU A 18 4.44 -3.84 11.35
N GLU A 19 4.07 -5.02 10.86
CA GLU A 19 4.92 -5.74 9.89
C GLU A 19 5.12 -4.96 8.59
N LEU A 20 4.06 -4.34 8.07
CA LEU A 20 4.13 -3.55 6.85
C LEU A 20 5.10 -2.37 7.02
N LYS A 21 5.00 -1.67 8.14
CA LYS A 21 5.93 -0.57 8.49
C LYS A 21 7.38 -1.04 8.52
N LEU A 22 7.64 -2.15 9.19
CA LEU A 22 9.01 -2.70 9.31
C LEU A 22 9.56 -3.14 7.95
N LYS A 23 8.79 -3.88 7.17
CA LYS A 23 9.23 -4.41 5.86
C LYS A 23 9.47 -3.32 4.84
N LEU A 24 8.62 -2.31 4.82
CA LEU A 24 8.72 -1.20 3.87
C LEU A 24 9.56 -0.03 4.41
N LYS A 25 10.05 -0.12 5.66
CA LYS A 25 10.78 0.95 6.34
C LYS A 25 10.01 2.28 6.34
N ILE A 26 8.70 2.20 6.51
CA ILE A 26 7.79 3.34 6.57
C ILE A 26 7.51 3.67 8.03
N LEU A 27 7.74 4.91 8.44
CA LEU A 27 7.48 5.34 9.82
C LEU A 27 6.00 5.57 10.09
N ASN A 28 5.29 6.16 9.14
CA ASN A 28 3.90 6.55 9.29
C ASN A 28 3.04 6.00 8.17
N LEU A 29 1.91 5.42 8.55
CA LEU A 29 0.84 5.00 7.65
C LEU A 29 -0.44 5.72 8.03
N ARG A 30 -1.27 6.07 7.04
CA ARG A 30 -2.63 6.50 7.31
C ARG A 30 -3.55 5.29 7.27
N VAL A 31 -4.27 5.05 8.33
CA VAL A 31 -5.14 3.87 8.47
C VAL A 31 -6.59 4.30 8.59
N ILE A 32 -7.41 3.78 7.70
CA ILE A 32 -8.86 3.98 7.68
C ILE A 32 -9.49 2.66 8.15
N SER A 33 -9.95 2.63 9.39
CA SER A 33 -10.55 1.43 9.97
C SER A 33 -11.36 1.77 11.22
N ASN A 34 -12.48 1.10 11.41
CA ASN A 34 -13.30 1.19 12.61
C ASN A 34 -12.80 0.28 13.74
N ASP A 35 -12.00 -0.75 13.43
CA ASP A 35 -11.54 -1.73 14.41
C ASP A 35 -10.19 -2.34 13.99
N LEU A 36 -9.13 -1.96 14.70
CA LEU A 36 -7.76 -2.44 14.46
C LEU A 36 -7.51 -3.86 14.99
N ASN A 37 -8.38 -4.37 15.85
CA ASN A 37 -8.26 -5.73 16.41
C ASN A 37 -8.89 -6.81 15.52
N LYS A 38 -9.75 -6.39 14.60
CA LYS A 38 -10.42 -7.33 13.69
C LYS A 38 -9.39 -8.05 12.81
N LYS A 39 -9.61 -9.35 12.63
CA LYS A 39 -8.78 -10.16 11.73
C LYS A 39 -9.06 -9.82 10.28
N ILE A 40 -8.00 -9.84 9.47
CA ILE A 40 -8.05 -9.75 8.02
C ILE A 40 -7.56 -11.07 7.42
N LYS A 41 -8.13 -11.44 6.28
CA LYS A 41 -7.77 -12.65 5.54
C LYS A 41 -7.28 -12.36 4.14
N LYS A 42 -7.91 -11.37 3.48
CA LYS A 42 -7.59 -11.00 2.11
C LYS A 42 -7.17 -9.53 2.04
N VAL A 43 -6.06 -9.28 1.39
CA VAL A 43 -5.53 -7.93 1.16
C VAL A 43 -5.44 -7.70 -0.33
N ALA A 44 -6.04 -6.60 -0.80
CA ALA A 44 -5.82 -6.06 -2.13
C ALA A 44 -4.77 -4.95 -2.05
N LEU A 45 -3.84 -4.92 -2.98
CA LEU A 45 -2.79 -3.91 -3.04
C LEU A 45 -2.66 -3.38 -4.46
N ILE A 46 -2.68 -2.05 -4.56
CA ILE A 46 -2.34 -1.33 -5.78
C ILE A 46 -1.42 -0.18 -5.38
N ASN A 47 -0.20 -0.17 -5.88
CA ASN A 47 0.75 0.90 -5.59
C ASN A 47 0.41 2.19 -6.36
N GLY A 48 0.99 3.31 -5.91
CA GLY A 48 0.66 4.63 -6.43
C GLY A 48 -0.71 5.12 -5.96
N SER A 49 -1.42 5.87 -6.79
CA SER A 49 -2.73 6.46 -6.47
C SER A 49 -3.86 5.66 -7.10
N ALA A 50 -4.49 4.79 -6.36
CA ALA A 50 -5.51 3.89 -6.87
C ALA A 50 -6.79 3.84 -6.02
N MET A 51 -7.06 4.85 -5.21
CA MET A 51 -8.24 4.86 -4.34
C MET A 51 -9.56 4.77 -5.10
N SER A 52 -9.63 5.20 -6.36
CA SER A 52 -10.83 5.04 -7.20
C SER A 52 -11.31 3.59 -7.35
N TYR A 53 -10.44 2.62 -7.09
CA TYR A 53 -10.75 1.18 -7.15
C TYR A 53 -11.27 0.59 -5.84
N TRP A 54 -11.39 1.37 -4.77
CA TRP A 54 -11.70 0.83 -3.44
C TRP A 54 -13.03 0.04 -3.38
N ARG A 55 -14.04 0.46 -4.14
CA ARG A 55 -15.33 -0.25 -4.19
C ARG A 55 -15.22 -1.64 -4.81
N LYS A 56 -14.33 -1.79 -5.80
CA LYS A 56 -14.01 -3.09 -6.39
C LYS A 56 -13.19 -3.93 -5.41
N ALA A 57 -12.17 -3.35 -4.80
CA ALA A 57 -11.36 -4.03 -3.79
C ALA A 57 -12.19 -4.54 -2.61
N LYS A 58 -13.18 -3.77 -2.15
CA LYS A 58 -14.10 -4.17 -1.08
C LYS A 58 -14.88 -5.45 -1.38
N LYS A 59 -15.22 -5.71 -2.64
CA LYS A 59 -15.95 -6.92 -3.03
C LYS A 59 -15.10 -8.18 -2.92
N GLU A 60 -13.79 -8.04 -2.98
CA GLU A 60 -12.86 -9.16 -3.10
C GLU A 60 -11.87 -9.29 -1.94
N SER A 61 -11.80 -8.29 -1.05
CA SER A 61 -10.82 -8.25 0.04
C SER A 61 -11.38 -7.63 1.32
N ASP A 62 -10.66 -7.82 2.42
CA ASP A 62 -10.97 -7.27 3.75
C ASP A 62 -10.23 -5.95 4.00
N LEU A 63 -9.16 -5.73 3.27
CA LEU A 63 -8.26 -4.57 3.39
C LEU A 63 -7.75 -4.17 2.02
N PHE A 64 -7.72 -2.88 1.76
CA PHE A 64 -7.12 -2.31 0.56
C PHE A 64 -5.92 -1.44 0.93
N ILE A 65 -4.80 -1.62 0.24
CA ILE A 65 -3.58 -0.84 0.42
C ILE A 65 -3.30 -0.08 -0.87
N THR A 66 -3.17 1.24 -0.76
CA THR A 66 -2.84 2.12 -1.87
C THR A 66 -2.22 3.41 -1.35
N GLY A 67 -1.85 4.34 -2.22
CA GLY A 67 -1.36 5.67 -1.85
C GLY A 67 -2.32 6.78 -2.26
N ASP A 68 -2.03 8.01 -1.83
CA ASP A 68 -2.77 9.23 -2.18
C ASP A 68 -4.28 9.15 -1.90
N VAL A 69 -4.65 8.61 -0.76
CA VAL A 69 -6.05 8.49 -0.37
C VAL A 69 -6.62 9.86 0.00
N GLY A 70 -7.61 10.32 -0.77
CA GLY A 70 -8.33 11.55 -0.50
C GLY A 70 -9.30 11.42 0.66
N TYR A 71 -9.61 12.54 1.32
CA TYR A 71 -10.47 12.57 2.52
C TYR A 71 -11.86 11.99 2.26
N HIS A 72 -12.52 12.38 1.17
CA HIS A 72 -13.89 11.94 0.90
C HIS A 72 -13.97 10.43 0.60
N ASP A 73 -13.02 9.90 -0.17
CA ASP A 73 -12.94 8.45 -0.41
C ASP A 73 -12.61 7.67 0.87
N ALA A 74 -11.75 8.22 1.73
CA ALA A 74 -11.46 7.64 3.04
C ALA A 74 -12.71 7.59 3.92
N LEU A 75 -13.50 8.67 3.95
CA LEU A 75 -14.74 8.74 4.71
C LEU A 75 -15.77 7.74 4.19
N ASP A 76 -15.99 7.69 2.89
CA ASP A 76 -16.91 6.74 2.26
C ASP A 76 -16.53 5.30 2.56
N ALA A 77 -15.25 4.97 2.47
CA ALA A 77 -14.74 3.64 2.79
C ALA A 77 -14.98 3.29 4.27
N LEU A 78 -14.66 4.22 5.18
CA LEU A 78 -14.85 4.06 6.61
C LEU A 78 -16.33 3.85 6.97
N GLU A 79 -17.23 4.67 6.45
CA GLU A 79 -18.68 4.57 6.67
C GLU A 79 -19.26 3.27 6.11
N SER A 80 -18.68 2.76 5.03
CA SER A 80 -19.05 1.46 4.45
C SER A 80 -18.54 0.25 5.24
N GLY A 81 -17.74 0.48 6.30
CA GLY A 81 -17.09 -0.55 7.10
C GLY A 81 -15.88 -1.20 6.43
N PHE A 82 -15.36 -0.61 5.36
CA PHE A 82 -14.18 -1.13 4.66
C PHE A 82 -12.88 -0.54 5.23
N ASN A 83 -11.82 -1.34 5.17
CA ASN A 83 -10.52 -0.96 5.71
C ASN A 83 -9.58 -0.57 4.58
N VAL A 84 -8.89 0.56 4.75
CA VAL A 84 -7.89 1.04 3.79
C VAL A 84 -6.63 1.47 4.53
N ILE A 85 -5.47 1.16 3.96
CA ILE A 85 -4.18 1.69 4.36
C ILE A 85 -3.64 2.54 3.22
N ASP A 86 -3.34 3.79 3.53
CA ASP A 86 -2.56 4.65 2.68
C ASP A 86 -1.09 4.59 3.11
N PHE A 87 -0.27 3.95 2.31
CA PHE A 87 1.16 3.79 2.61
C PHE A 87 2.06 4.80 1.88
N GLY A 88 1.44 5.82 1.28
CA GLY A 88 2.14 6.86 0.55
C GLY A 88 2.39 6.51 -0.93
N HIS A 89 2.46 7.51 -1.77
CA HIS A 89 2.73 7.34 -3.19
C HIS A 89 4.20 6.99 -3.41
N TYR A 90 5.09 7.86 -2.96
CA TYR A 90 6.54 7.66 -3.06
C TYR A 90 6.96 6.35 -2.37
N GLU A 91 6.49 6.11 -1.16
CA GLU A 91 6.81 4.95 -0.35
C GLU A 91 6.39 3.63 -1.03
N SER A 92 5.32 3.66 -1.83
CA SER A 92 4.84 2.50 -2.56
C SER A 92 5.60 2.22 -3.86
N GLU A 93 6.24 3.23 -4.43
CA GLU A 93 6.84 3.15 -5.77
C GLU A 93 8.37 3.18 -5.78
N HIS A 94 9.02 3.70 -4.75
CA HIS A 94 10.48 3.87 -4.76
C HIS A 94 11.28 2.56 -4.83
N PHE A 95 10.67 1.43 -4.54
CA PHE A 95 11.30 0.10 -4.69
C PHE A 95 11.35 -0.40 -6.14
N PHE A 96 10.64 0.25 -7.05
CA PHE A 96 10.54 -0.22 -8.44
C PHE A 96 11.90 -0.34 -9.12
N TYR A 97 12.81 0.59 -8.89
CA TYR A 97 14.14 0.53 -9.49
C TYR A 97 14.95 -0.67 -9.00
N GLU A 98 14.80 -1.09 -7.74
CA GLU A 98 15.49 -2.26 -7.19
C GLU A 98 15.00 -3.54 -7.90
N ILE A 99 13.70 -3.66 -8.09
CA ILE A 99 13.09 -4.78 -8.82
C ILE A 99 13.59 -4.80 -10.26
N LEU A 100 13.60 -3.64 -10.91
CA LEU A 100 14.04 -3.54 -12.31
C LEU A 100 15.53 -3.89 -12.48
N ILE A 101 16.39 -3.41 -11.58
CA ILE A 101 17.82 -3.75 -11.58
C ILE A 101 18.00 -5.26 -11.42
N GLU A 102 17.30 -5.88 -10.48
CA GLU A 102 17.38 -7.33 -10.25
C GLU A 102 16.94 -8.13 -11.48
N GLU A 103 15.87 -7.73 -12.14
CA GLU A 103 15.38 -8.38 -13.35
C GLU A 103 16.32 -8.21 -14.57
N LEU A 104 17.10 -7.14 -14.59
CA LEU A 104 17.97 -6.81 -15.71
C LEU A 104 19.47 -7.05 -15.45
N LYS A 105 19.84 -7.58 -14.28
CA LYS A 105 21.25 -7.74 -13.87
C LYS A 105 22.10 -8.54 -14.85
N ASP A 106 21.51 -9.51 -15.55
CA ASP A 106 22.21 -10.39 -16.50
C ASP A 106 22.30 -9.80 -17.92
N LYS A 107 21.79 -8.58 -18.13
CA LYS A 107 21.77 -7.93 -19.45
C LYS A 107 22.99 -7.07 -19.76
N ASN A 108 24.00 -7.03 -18.87
CA ASN A 108 25.19 -6.21 -19.00
C ASN A 108 24.87 -4.72 -19.28
N LEU A 109 23.93 -4.19 -18.52
CA LEU A 109 23.48 -2.79 -18.60
C LEU A 109 24.09 -1.95 -17.47
N GLU A 110 24.41 -0.71 -17.78
CA GLU A 110 24.78 0.28 -16.78
C GLU A 110 23.51 1.02 -16.31
N PHE A 111 23.34 1.19 -15.00
CA PHE A 111 22.18 1.84 -14.41
C PHE A 111 22.57 3.19 -13.81
N LEU A 112 21.81 4.22 -14.15
CA LEU A 112 21.87 5.50 -13.50
C LEU A 112 20.56 5.75 -12.75
N ILE A 113 20.64 5.83 -11.42
CA ILE A 113 19.46 5.96 -10.56
C ILE A 113 19.37 7.38 -10.03
N PHE A 114 18.27 8.07 -10.33
CA PHE A 114 17.92 9.34 -9.74
C PHE A 114 16.78 9.12 -8.73
N ASN A 115 17.09 9.30 -7.46
CA ASN A 115 16.08 9.24 -6.39
C ASN A 115 16.07 10.56 -5.62
N ARG A 116 15.00 11.32 -5.80
CA ARG A 116 14.82 12.61 -5.14
C ARG A 116 14.46 12.45 -3.65
N GLY A 117 13.96 11.29 -3.25
CA GLY A 117 13.37 11.07 -1.94
C GLY A 117 11.93 11.59 -1.82
N PRO A 118 11.29 11.39 -0.66
CA PRO A 118 9.91 11.79 -0.44
C PRO A 118 9.75 13.31 -0.45
N VAL A 119 8.65 13.78 -1.01
CA VAL A 119 8.28 15.19 -1.05
C VAL A 119 7.71 15.65 0.27
N PHE A 120 6.88 14.79 0.90
CA PHE A 120 6.26 15.08 2.18
C PHE A 120 7.17 14.71 3.34
N LYS A 121 7.19 15.58 4.34
CA LYS A 121 7.90 15.36 5.61
C LYS A 121 6.88 15.39 6.74
N PHE A 122 7.07 14.50 7.71
CA PHE A 122 6.24 14.44 8.91
C PHE A 122 7.06 14.98 10.08
N TYR A 123 6.44 15.85 10.89
CA TYR A 123 7.04 16.49 12.05
C TYR A 123 6.37 16.02 13.33
#